data_09ff7a8e084c351bc12f5a6294d744a5
#
_entry.id   09ff7a8e084c351bc12f5a6294d744a5
#
_cell.length_a   1.000
_cell.length_b   1.000
_cell.length_c   1.000
_cell.angle_alpha   90.00
_cell.angle_beta   90.00
_cell.angle_gamma   90.00
#
_symmetry.space_group_name_H-M   'P 1'
#
loop_
_entity.id
_entity.type
_entity.pdbx_description
1 polymer ?
#
loop_
_entity_poly.entity_id
_entity_poly.type
_entity_poly.pdbx_seq_one_letter_code
_entity_poly.pdbx_strand_id
1 'polypeptide(L)'
;MDGLADIENVTEALKNGPYGVCVYESGNDVCDNQVVNIEFSNGATASFTMIAFTEAMCDRQVRLHFSHGEIIGNMQTFTVTDFRKKQTKIHNPKSEGGFHGGGDMGLIRSFVEAVRTERQEELRTSVEEVLKSHLTVFAAEKSRREGRVIDCVEFEKDARSGQITDI
;
A
#
# COMPACT_ATOMS: atom_id res chain seq x y z
N MET A 1 2.90 -16.77 25.16
CA MET A 1 3.89 -16.43 26.22
C MET A 1 3.13 -16.32 27.52
N ASP A 2 3.16 -17.37 28.35
CA ASP A 2 2.40 -17.45 29.59
C ASP A 2 3.36 -17.15 30.76
N GLY A 3 3.82 -15.89 30.86
CA GLY A 3 4.76 -15.51 31.93
C GLY A 3 5.25 -14.08 31.81
N LEU A 4 6.07 -13.68 32.79
CA LEU A 4 6.76 -12.39 32.77
C LEU A 4 7.73 -12.34 31.58
N ALA A 5 7.86 -11.16 30.95
CA ALA A 5 8.82 -10.92 29.87
C ALA A 5 10.23 -10.69 30.46
N ASP A 6 10.78 -11.72 31.14
CA ASP A 6 12.17 -11.78 31.59
C ASP A 6 13.09 -12.38 30.53
N ILE A 7 14.40 -12.34 30.76
CA ILE A 7 15.41 -12.80 29.78
C ILE A 7 15.23 -14.28 29.49
N GLU A 8 14.94 -15.09 30.48
CA GLU A 8 14.78 -16.54 30.36
C GLU A 8 13.57 -16.90 29.49
N ASN A 9 12.42 -16.35 29.79
CA ASN A 9 11.18 -16.60 29.04
C ASN A 9 11.24 -16.05 27.59
N VAL A 10 11.85 -14.89 27.38
CA VAL A 10 12.07 -14.33 26.04
C VAL A 10 13.06 -15.21 25.25
N THR A 11 14.15 -15.64 25.87
CA THR A 11 15.13 -16.54 25.23
C THR A 11 14.49 -17.87 24.83
N GLU A 12 13.67 -18.45 25.69
CA GLU A 12 12.96 -19.70 25.41
C GLU A 12 11.95 -19.53 24.27
N ALA A 13 11.20 -18.42 24.30
CA ALA A 13 10.25 -18.10 23.24
C ALA A 13 10.95 -17.86 21.87
N LEU A 14 12.12 -17.24 21.85
CA LEU A 14 12.90 -17.08 20.64
C LEU A 14 13.48 -18.42 20.14
N LYS A 15 13.97 -19.29 21.02
CA LYS A 15 14.51 -20.60 20.64
C LYS A 15 13.46 -21.51 19.99
N ASN A 16 12.22 -21.47 20.48
CA ASN A 16 11.17 -22.39 20.08
C ASN A 16 10.11 -21.76 19.18
N GLY A 17 10.14 -20.45 19.01
CA GLY A 17 9.15 -19.69 18.24
C GLY A 17 9.66 -19.26 16.87
N PRO A 18 8.76 -18.80 15.99
CA PRO A 18 9.13 -18.39 14.64
C PRO A 18 9.97 -17.11 14.58
N TYR A 19 9.98 -16.31 15.63
CA TYR A 19 10.69 -15.03 15.66
C TYR A 19 12.19 -15.13 16.01
N GLY A 20 12.66 -16.32 16.36
CA GLY A 20 14.08 -16.58 16.62
C GLY A 20 14.89 -16.98 15.40
N VAL A 21 14.24 -17.09 14.25
CA VAL A 21 14.91 -17.42 12.99
C VAL A 21 15.53 -16.17 12.37
N CYS A 22 16.73 -16.30 11.82
CA CYS A 22 17.36 -15.22 11.06
C CYS A 22 16.46 -14.81 9.89
N VAL A 23 16.15 -13.53 9.77
CA VAL A 23 15.26 -13.02 8.73
C VAL A 23 15.75 -13.32 7.32
N TYR A 24 17.07 -13.41 7.11
CA TYR A 24 17.68 -13.74 5.83
C TYR A 24 17.70 -15.25 5.52
N GLU A 25 17.41 -16.11 6.50
CA GLU A 25 17.41 -17.56 6.39
C GLU A 25 16.04 -18.18 6.69
N SER A 26 15.01 -17.34 6.85
CA SER A 26 13.66 -17.77 7.24
C SER A 26 12.88 -18.50 6.15
N GLY A 27 13.41 -18.56 4.92
CA GLY A 27 12.69 -19.12 3.76
C GLY A 27 11.51 -18.24 3.32
N ASN A 28 11.48 -16.97 3.72
CA ASN A 28 10.45 -16.02 3.36
C ASN A 28 10.54 -15.69 1.86
N ASP A 29 9.43 -15.80 1.15
CA ASP A 29 9.31 -15.56 -0.30
C ASP A 29 8.60 -14.26 -0.66
N VAL A 30 8.20 -13.45 0.34
CA VAL A 30 7.61 -12.13 0.09
C VAL A 30 8.70 -11.14 -0.35
N CYS A 31 8.30 -10.14 -1.12
CA CYS A 31 9.25 -9.15 -1.61
C CYS A 31 9.70 -8.22 -0.46
N ASP A 32 10.99 -8.02 -0.32
CA ASP A 32 11.63 -7.12 0.64
C ASP A 32 12.10 -5.80 0.02
N ASN A 33 12.25 -5.78 -1.29
CA ASN A 33 12.44 -4.58 -2.10
C ASN A 33 11.74 -4.74 -3.45
N GLN A 34 11.17 -3.64 -3.96
CA GLN A 34 10.37 -3.67 -5.17
C GLN A 34 10.38 -2.31 -5.86
N VAL A 35 10.53 -2.33 -7.17
CA VAL A 35 10.27 -1.17 -8.03
C VAL A 35 9.28 -1.58 -9.10
N VAL A 36 8.19 -0.82 -9.25
CA VAL A 36 7.17 -1.03 -10.28
C VAL A 36 7.00 0.26 -11.06
N ASN A 37 7.17 0.20 -12.38
CA ASN A 37 6.85 1.29 -13.27
C ASN A 37 5.51 0.99 -13.95
N ILE A 38 4.63 1.99 -13.96
CA ILE A 38 3.27 1.88 -14.47
C ILE A 38 3.06 2.97 -15.50
N GLU A 39 2.49 2.61 -16.65
CA GLU A 39 1.98 3.53 -17.64
C GLU A 39 0.46 3.43 -17.69
N PHE A 40 -0.22 4.57 -17.61
CA PHE A 40 -1.67 4.65 -17.67
C PHE A 40 -2.14 4.93 -19.11
N SER A 41 -3.35 4.51 -19.44
CA SER A 41 -3.94 4.69 -20.77
C SER A 41 -4.02 6.15 -21.26
N ASN A 42 -3.98 7.11 -20.34
CA ASN A 42 -3.94 8.54 -20.64
C ASN A 42 -2.53 9.09 -20.84
N GLY A 43 -1.49 8.25 -20.84
CA GLY A 43 -0.08 8.63 -20.97
C GLY A 43 0.60 9.11 -19.68
N ALA A 44 -0.11 9.12 -18.55
CA ALA A 44 0.53 9.37 -17.25
C ALA A 44 1.40 8.17 -16.85
N THR A 45 2.45 8.44 -16.09
CA THR A 45 3.35 7.39 -15.58
C THR A 45 3.45 7.45 -14.07
N ALA A 46 3.71 6.32 -13.44
CA ALA A 46 4.02 6.23 -12.02
C ALA A 46 5.19 5.28 -11.78
N SER A 47 5.96 5.55 -10.73
CA SER A 47 6.96 4.64 -10.20
C SER A 47 6.67 4.40 -8.73
N PHE A 48 6.54 3.16 -8.36
CA PHE A 48 6.35 2.71 -6.98
C PHE A 48 7.62 2.04 -6.50
N THR A 49 8.11 2.43 -5.34
CA THR A 49 9.27 1.81 -4.69
C THR A 49 8.89 1.38 -3.28
N MET A 50 9.17 0.14 -2.93
CA MET A 50 9.03 -0.38 -1.59
C MET A 50 10.37 -0.97 -1.14
N ILE A 51 10.77 -0.68 0.09
CA ILE A 51 11.97 -1.22 0.73
C ILE A 51 11.60 -1.60 2.16
N ALA A 52 11.79 -2.87 2.52
CA ALA A 52 11.48 -3.37 3.85
C ALA A 52 12.57 -3.01 4.88
N PHE A 53 13.85 -3.07 4.47
CA PHE A 53 14.98 -2.83 5.36
C PHE A 53 15.36 -1.35 5.37
N THR A 54 14.71 -0.56 6.23
CA THR A 54 14.96 0.86 6.41
C THR A 54 14.85 1.23 7.88
N GLU A 55 15.55 2.28 8.30
CA GLU A 55 15.42 2.84 9.64
C GLU A 55 14.05 3.49 9.86
N ALA A 56 13.48 4.07 8.80
CA ALA A 56 12.17 4.69 8.85
C ALA A 56 11.07 3.63 8.86
N MET A 57 10.38 3.49 9.98
CA MET A 57 9.28 2.54 10.12
C MET A 57 8.02 3.06 9.42
N CYS A 58 7.57 2.33 8.39
CA CYS A 58 6.33 2.62 7.65
C CYS A 58 6.23 4.05 7.09
N ASP A 59 7.35 4.70 6.80
CA ASP A 59 7.32 6.01 6.14
C ASP A 59 6.86 5.85 4.69
N ARG A 60 5.84 6.62 4.31
CA ARG A 60 5.29 6.65 2.96
C ARG A 60 5.41 8.03 2.39
N GLN A 61 6.08 8.14 1.25
CA GLN A 61 6.25 9.39 0.53
C GLN A 61 5.50 9.35 -0.78
N VAL A 62 4.80 10.44 -1.11
CA VAL A 62 4.07 10.59 -2.37
C VAL A 62 4.52 11.87 -3.05
N ARG A 63 4.79 11.78 -4.34
CA ARG A 63 5.08 12.90 -5.22
C ARG A 63 4.20 12.82 -6.45
N LEU A 64 3.42 13.86 -6.68
CA LEU A 64 2.55 13.99 -7.85
C LEU A 64 2.98 15.23 -8.62
N HIS A 65 3.29 15.07 -9.90
CA HIS A 65 3.74 16.14 -10.77
C HIS A 65 2.70 16.36 -11.87
N PHE A 66 2.29 17.61 -12.04
CA PHE A 66 1.32 18.05 -13.03
C PHE A 66 1.88 19.18 -13.86
N SER A 67 1.27 19.49 -14.99
CA SER A 67 1.69 20.60 -15.85
C SER A 67 1.67 21.98 -15.17
N HIS A 68 0.84 22.16 -14.13
CA HIS A 68 0.65 23.45 -13.47
C HIS A 68 1.05 23.46 -11.99
N GLY A 69 1.56 22.38 -11.47
CA GLY A 69 1.94 22.29 -10.06
C GLY A 69 2.41 20.91 -9.66
N GLU A 70 2.75 20.80 -8.39
CA GLU A 70 3.14 19.52 -7.80
C GLU A 70 2.56 19.38 -6.39
N ILE A 71 2.42 18.13 -5.95
CA ILE A 71 2.08 17.78 -4.58
C ILE A 71 3.16 16.84 -4.06
N ILE A 72 3.77 17.20 -2.94
CA ILE A 72 4.78 16.38 -2.26
C ILE A 72 4.37 16.21 -0.82
N GLY A 73 4.33 14.98 -0.33
CA GLY A 73 3.92 14.74 1.03
C GLY A 73 4.25 13.34 1.55
N ASN A 74 3.84 13.16 2.78
CA ASN A 74 3.93 11.89 3.49
C ASN A 74 2.61 11.62 4.22
N MET A 75 2.60 10.69 5.17
CA MET A 75 1.40 10.34 5.94
C MET A 75 0.92 11.44 6.90
N GLN A 76 1.67 12.51 7.10
CA GLN A 76 1.38 13.55 8.10
C GLN A 76 1.11 14.91 7.45
N THR A 77 1.92 15.29 6.49
CA THR A 77 1.87 16.60 5.86
C THR A 77 2.03 16.51 4.35
N PHE A 78 1.48 17.48 3.63
CA PHE A 78 1.78 17.63 2.22
C PHE A 78 1.85 19.09 1.80
N THR A 79 2.66 19.35 0.80
CA THR A 79 2.80 20.67 0.17
C THR A 79 2.16 20.66 -1.21
N VAL A 80 1.45 21.73 -1.54
CA VAL A 80 0.89 21.96 -2.87
C VAL A 80 1.58 23.21 -3.43
N THR A 81 2.28 23.06 -4.55
CA THR A 81 2.92 24.16 -5.26
C THR A 81 2.17 24.45 -6.56
N ASP A 82 1.64 25.66 -6.73
CA ASP A 82 1.05 26.17 -7.97
C ASP A 82 2.11 26.94 -8.76
N PHE A 83 2.56 26.41 -9.88
CA PHE A 83 3.61 27.01 -10.73
C PHE A 83 3.16 28.32 -11.38
N ARG A 84 1.87 28.45 -11.69
CA ARG A 84 1.32 29.67 -12.33
C ARG A 84 1.30 30.84 -11.38
N LYS A 85 0.96 30.57 -10.09
CA LYS A 85 0.90 31.58 -9.03
C LYS A 85 2.21 31.75 -8.28
N LYS A 86 3.19 30.85 -8.51
CA LYS A 86 4.44 30.76 -7.75
C LYS A 86 4.18 30.73 -6.24
N GLN A 87 3.19 29.94 -5.84
CA GLN A 87 2.77 29.82 -4.45
C GLN A 87 2.88 28.38 -3.97
N THR A 88 3.38 28.21 -2.76
CA THR A 88 3.42 26.93 -2.06
C THR A 88 2.60 27.03 -0.79
N LYS A 89 1.73 26.03 -0.57
CA LYS A 89 0.94 25.89 0.64
C LYS A 89 1.26 24.58 1.33
N ILE A 90 1.45 24.63 2.63
CA ILE A 90 1.64 23.44 3.47
C ILE A 90 0.30 23.08 4.10
N HIS A 91 -0.04 21.82 4.02
CA HIS A 91 -1.24 21.26 4.62
C HIS A 91 -0.86 20.25 5.69
N ASN A 92 -1.43 20.45 6.89
CA ASN A 92 -1.23 19.57 8.04
C ASN A 92 -2.61 19.02 8.46
N PRO A 93 -3.09 17.94 7.81
CA PRO A 93 -4.35 17.34 8.18
C PRO A 93 -4.31 16.91 9.66
N LYS A 94 -5.38 17.16 10.39
CA LYS A 94 -5.48 16.68 11.75
C LYS A 94 -5.63 15.16 11.74
N SER A 95 -4.71 14.47 12.41
CA SER A 95 -4.89 13.05 12.71
C SER A 95 -5.94 12.91 13.81
N GLU A 96 -6.88 11.99 13.64
CA GLU A 96 -7.83 11.64 14.70
C GLU A 96 -7.17 10.79 15.80
N GLY A 97 -5.88 10.48 15.67
CA GLY A 97 -5.16 9.58 16.57
C GLY A 97 -5.50 8.11 16.35
N GLY A 98 -4.94 7.23 17.19
CA GLY A 98 -5.13 5.79 17.05
C GLY A 98 -4.25 5.15 15.99
N PHE A 99 -4.51 3.87 15.73
CA PHE A 99 -3.76 3.12 14.72
C PHE A 99 -4.00 3.69 13.30
N HIS A 100 -2.97 3.64 12.47
CA HIS A 100 -2.98 4.14 11.09
C HIS A 100 -3.47 5.60 10.93
N GLY A 101 -3.16 6.45 11.94
CA GLY A 101 -3.55 7.87 11.90
C GLY A 101 -5.06 8.13 11.96
N GLY A 102 -5.82 7.16 12.51
CA GLY A 102 -7.29 7.21 12.57
C GLY A 102 -7.99 6.48 11.40
N GLY A 103 -7.23 5.91 10.46
CA GLY A 103 -7.78 5.22 9.29
C GLY A 103 -8.70 4.06 9.66
N ASP A 104 -8.33 3.28 10.67
CA ASP A 104 -9.13 2.12 11.13
C ASP A 104 -10.51 2.56 11.64
N MET A 105 -10.56 3.61 12.44
CA MET A 105 -11.82 4.16 12.92
C MET A 105 -12.64 4.81 11.81
N GLY A 106 -11.97 5.45 10.85
CA GLY A 106 -12.60 6.00 9.66
C GLY A 106 -13.28 4.92 8.82
N LEU A 107 -12.60 3.80 8.61
CA LEU A 107 -13.13 2.65 7.88
C LEU A 107 -14.37 2.06 8.58
N ILE A 108 -14.29 1.84 9.89
CA ILE A 108 -15.41 1.31 10.68
C ILE A 108 -16.60 2.25 10.63
N ARG A 109 -16.40 3.56 10.80
CA ARG A 109 -17.48 4.56 10.72
C ARG A 109 -18.15 4.55 9.35
N SER A 110 -17.37 4.54 8.26
CA SER A 110 -17.91 4.47 6.90
C SER A 110 -18.71 3.20 6.66
N PHE A 111 -18.23 2.05 7.17
CA PHE A 111 -18.94 0.79 7.07
C PHE A 111 -20.27 0.82 7.83
N VAL A 112 -20.27 1.26 9.08
CA VAL A 112 -21.49 1.37 9.90
C VAL A 112 -22.49 2.32 9.26
N GLU A 113 -22.02 3.43 8.69
CA GLU A 113 -22.89 4.39 8.01
C GLU A 113 -23.49 3.82 6.72
N ALA A 114 -22.68 3.10 5.93
CA ALA A 114 -23.15 2.40 4.73
C ALA A 114 -24.26 1.39 5.06
N VAL A 115 -24.07 0.59 6.12
CA VAL A 115 -25.08 -0.37 6.58
C VAL A 115 -26.34 0.36 7.08
N ARG A 116 -26.19 1.42 7.89
CA ARG A 116 -27.32 2.19 8.44
C ARG A 116 -28.16 2.87 7.38
N THR A 117 -27.52 3.36 6.32
CA THR A 117 -28.19 4.11 5.24
C THR A 117 -28.54 3.25 4.04
N GLU A 118 -28.07 1.99 4.01
CA GLU A 118 -28.18 1.08 2.86
C GLU A 118 -27.55 1.69 1.58
N ARG A 119 -26.49 2.51 1.75
CA ARG A 119 -25.82 3.19 0.65
C ARG A 119 -24.36 2.76 0.54
N GLN A 120 -24.03 2.07 -0.56
CA GLN A 120 -22.67 1.61 -0.87
C GLN A 120 -21.67 2.77 -1.01
N GLU A 121 -22.10 3.91 -1.49
CA GLU A 121 -21.26 5.09 -1.73
C GLU A 121 -20.65 5.68 -0.45
N GLU A 122 -21.19 5.38 0.71
CA GLU A 122 -20.61 5.78 2.00
C GLU A 122 -19.25 5.10 2.27
N LEU A 123 -18.98 3.96 1.64
CA LEU A 123 -17.68 3.29 1.70
C LEU A 123 -16.59 4.02 0.91
N ARG A 124 -16.97 4.92 -0.01
CA ARG A 124 -16.07 5.69 -0.88
C ARG A 124 -15.18 4.84 -1.79
N THR A 125 -15.37 3.55 -1.80
CA THR A 125 -14.68 2.60 -2.67
C THR A 125 -15.63 1.49 -3.04
N SER A 126 -15.55 1.01 -4.27
CA SER A 126 -16.35 -0.08 -4.78
C SER A 126 -15.57 -1.40 -4.77
N VAL A 127 -16.28 -2.51 -4.83
CA VAL A 127 -15.68 -3.85 -5.00
C VAL A 127 -14.83 -3.91 -6.28
N GLU A 128 -15.29 -3.26 -7.35
CA GLU A 128 -14.55 -3.20 -8.62
C GLU A 128 -13.22 -2.43 -8.49
N GLU A 129 -13.19 -1.33 -7.76
CA GLU A 129 -11.95 -0.57 -7.51
C GLU A 129 -10.97 -1.37 -6.65
N VAL A 130 -11.48 -2.05 -5.63
CA VAL A 130 -10.67 -2.94 -4.78
C VAL A 130 -10.11 -4.09 -5.61
N LEU A 131 -10.93 -4.74 -6.43
CA LEU A 131 -10.46 -5.82 -7.31
C LEU A 131 -9.35 -5.33 -8.25
N LYS A 132 -9.54 -4.19 -8.92
CA LYS A 132 -8.53 -3.62 -9.82
C LYS A 132 -7.21 -3.33 -9.10
N SER A 133 -7.25 -2.82 -7.88
CA SER A 133 -6.04 -2.57 -7.10
C SER A 133 -5.27 -3.86 -6.79
N HIS A 134 -5.96 -4.95 -6.44
CA HIS A 134 -5.34 -6.26 -6.22
C HIS A 134 -4.77 -6.85 -7.52
N LEU A 135 -5.54 -6.79 -8.62
CA LEU A 135 -5.07 -7.28 -9.92
C LEU A 135 -3.83 -6.51 -10.41
N THR A 136 -3.71 -5.22 -10.08
CA THR A 136 -2.50 -4.44 -10.40
C THR A 136 -1.27 -4.99 -9.66
N VAL A 137 -1.42 -5.39 -8.40
CA VAL A 137 -0.32 -6.02 -7.62
C VAL A 137 0.05 -7.37 -8.23
N PHE A 138 -0.93 -8.19 -8.59
CA PHE A 138 -0.68 -9.48 -9.22
C PHE A 138 -0.06 -9.35 -10.62
N ALA A 139 -0.46 -8.34 -11.40
CA ALA A 139 0.17 -8.04 -12.67
C ALA A 139 1.64 -7.63 -12.50
N ALA A 140 1.97 -6.88 -11.45
CA ALA A 140 3.35 -6.52 -11.13
C ALA A 140 4.19 -7.75 -10.79
N GLU A 141 3.66 -8.69 -10.00
CA GLU A 141 4.35 -9.96 -9.70
C GLU A 141 4.53 -10.82 -10.95
N LYS A 142 3.51 -10.91 -11.79
CA LYS A 142 3.61 -11.60 -13.08
C LYS A 142 4.67 -10.96 -13.98
N SER A 143 4.73 -9.62 -14.03
CA SER A 143 5.76 -8.89 -14.76
C SER A 143 7.17 -9.23 -14.27
N ARG A 144 7.35 -9.30 -12.95
CA ARG A 144 8.62 -9.70 -12.34
C ARG A 144 9.04 -11.12 -12.73
N ARG A 145 8.12 -12.08 -12.65
CA ARG A 145 8.39 -13.49 -12.96
C ARG A 145 8.68 -13.73 -14.43
N GLU A 146 7.94 -13.06 -15.32
CA GLU A 146 8.06 -13.24 -16.77
C GLU A 146 9.10 -12.30 -17.42
N GLY A 147 9.61 -11.29 -16.71
CA GLY A 147 10.57 -10.32 -17.23
C GLY A 147 10.04 -9.47 -18.37
N ARG A 148 8.72 -9.20 -18.40
CA ARG A 148 8.07 -8.41 -19.44
C ARG A 148 7.00 -7.48 -18.88
N VAL A 149 6.60 -6.50 -19.68
CA VAL A 149 5.46 -5.63 -19.38
C VAL A 149 4.16 -6.44 -19.49
N ILE A 150 3.27 -6.27 -18.51
CA ILE A 150 1.94 -6.88 -18.48
C ILE A 150 0.89 -5.81 -18.81
N ASP A 151 0.02 -6.08 -19.79
CA ASP A 151 -1.18 -5.30 -20.03
C ASP A 151 -2.20 -5.62 -18.94
N CYS A 152 -2.54 -4.62 -18.11
CA CYS A 152 -3.44 -4.83 -16.98
C CYS A 152 -4.89 -5.08 -17.42
N VAL A 153 -5.31 -4.61 -18.59
CA VAL A 153 -6.68 -4.84 -19.11
C VAL A 153 -6.81 -6.28 -19.58
N GLU A 154 -5.84 -6.79 -20.30
CA GLU A 154 -5.79 -8.18 -20.71
C GLU A 154 -5.68 -9.10 -19.50
N PHE A 155 -4.81 -8.77 -18.55
CA PHE A 155 -4.65 -9.52 -17.30
C PHE A 155 -5.95 -9.60 -16.48
N GLU A 156 -6.70 -8.50 -16.35
CA GLU A 156 -8.01 -8.49 -15.69
C GLU A 156 -9.01 -9.40 -16.40
N LYS A 157 -9.04 -9.38 -17.74
CA LYS A 157 -9.92 -10.24 -18.54
C LYS A 157 -9.62 -11.73 -18.30
N ASP A 158 -8.35 -12.09 -18.31
CA ASP A 158 -7.91 -13.47 -18.07
C ASP A 158 -8.21 -13.92 -16.64
N ALA A 159 -8.03 -13.04 -15.66
CA ALA A 159 -8.38 -13.30 -14.26
C ALA A 159 -9.88 -13.58 -14.09
N ARG A 160 -10.72 -12.75 -14.71
CA ARG A 160 -12.19 -12.91 -14.64
C ARG A 160 -12.70 -14.18 -15.37
N SER A 161 -11.98 -14.65 -16.37
CA SER A 161 -12.31 -15.89 -17.08
C SER A 161 -11.78 -17.16 -16.41
N GLY A 162 -11.03 -17.04 -15.31
CA GLY A 162 -10.42 -18.17 -14.61
C GLY A 162 -9.23 -18.78 -15.34
N GLN A 163 -8.63 -18.05 -16.28
CA GLN A 163 -7.47 -18.53 -17.07
C GLN A 163 -6.13 -18.30 -16.36
N ILE A 164 -6.12 -17.56 -15.25
CA ILE A 164 -4.91 -17.36 -14.43
C ILE A 164 -4.87 -18.46 -13.38
N THR A 165 -3.92 -19.38 -13.53
CA THR A 165 -3.73 -20.51 -12.61
C THR A 165 -2.56 -20.34 -11.65
N ASP A 166 -1.60 -19.46 -11.97
CA ASP A 166 -0.36 -19.26 -11.18
C ASP A 166 -0.05 -17.77 -11.05
N ILE A 167 -0.25 -17.23 -9.86
CA ILE A 167 0.16 -15.88 -9.48
C ILE A 167 1.22 -15.95 -8.40
#